data_674d8e9b6c51e8aa8f66a8e46eacc918
#
_entry.id   674d8e9b6c51e8aa8f66a8e46eacc918
#
_cell.length_a   1.000
_cell.length_b   1.000
_cell.length_c   1.000
_cell.angle_alpha   90.00
_cell.angle_beta   90.00
_cell.angle_gamma   90.00
#
_symmetry.space_group_name_H-M   'P 1'
#
loop_
_entity.id
_entity.type
_entity.pdbx_description
1 polymer ?
#
loop_
_entity_poly.entity_id
_entity_poly.type
_entity_poly.pdbx_seq_one_letter_code
_entity_poly.pdbx_strand_id
1 'polypeptide(L)'
;MFSRELFTTYVTLFLFFQGSSVCAQLPPEEMSIETMPTPGANWFISKTNNGGYIFDAVSGQMQGLLSLSRYTPAVTHLASRKEFYAAESYIARGVHGERTDIVAIYDFENLSPVGEVIIPNHMARLAVRTHLALTNNGRHLAILNMNPSHSISIVDVADRIFVYEISTPGCAVTMPVGENDLLQVCGDGTLQLIQLDASGYETNRVRSEVFFDVIEDPIFDRVTRSRDGWFLITHSGNIFEVRTEGEEIIIEDGWGLHDETHWRPGARNEVIASHENLGLVYVIMHEGEVDTHHVNGNEIWVYDAGTKKRIHRLKLDSPAGSIMVTQEDEPKLIVAAEGVDVYNALTFTHERTIEAPDAQNFEDF
;
A
#
# COMPACT_ATOMS: atom_id res chain seq x y z
N MET A 1 71.30 -75.88 39.89
CA MET A 1 69.99 -76.47 40.19
C MET A 1 68.96 -75.67 39.53
N PHE A 2 68.20 -76.26 38.69
CA PHE A 2 67.45 -75.64 37.57
C PHE A 2 66.35 -74.62 37.94
N SER A 3 66.37 -73.41 37.35
CA SER A 3 65.28 -72.44 37.34
C SER A 3 64.63 -72.53 35.94
N ARG A 4 63.28 -72.70 35.96
CA ARG A 4 62.43 -72.70 34.78
C ARG A 4 61.87 -71.29 34.60
N GLU A 5 62.18 -70.65 33.56
CA GLU A 5 61.51 -69.37 33.12
C GLU A 5 60.21 -69.67 32.42
N LEU A 6 59.13 -69.00 32.85
CA LEU A 6 57.80 -68.99 32.19
C LEU A 6 57.77 -67.82 31.19
N PHE A 7 57.69 -68.11 29.91
CA PHE A 7 57.39 -67.10 28.89
C PHE A 7 55.87 -66.87 28.80
N THR A 8 55.45 -65.66 29.14
CA THR A 8 54.07 -65.21 28.97
C THR A 8 53.95 -64.44 27.69
N THR A 9 53.29 -65.00 26.66
CA THR A 9 53.06 -64.37 25.38
C THR A 9 51.82 -63.50 25.45
N TYR A 10 51.94 -62.17 25.35
CA TYR A 10 50.83 -61.22 25.16
C TYR A 10 50.41 -61.21 23.70
N VAL A 11 49.19 -61.63 23.41
CA VAL A 11 48.53 -61.44 22.13
C VAL A 11 47.78 -60.12 22.13
N THR A 12 48.32 -59.11 21.46
CA THR A 12 47.65 -57.82 21.28
C THR A 12 46.67 -57.92 20.11
N LEU A 13 45.37 -57.86 20.41
CA LEU A 13 44.30 -57.88 19.43
C LEU A 13 44.11 -56.44 18.90
N PHE A 14 44.54 -56.17 17.67
CA PHE A 14 44.28 -54.92 16.97
C PHE A 14 42.86 -54.99 16.35
N LEU A 15 41.91 -54.27 16.94
CA LEU A 15 40.59 -54.02 16.37
C LEU A 15 40.73 -52.90 15.29
N PHE A 16 40.67 -53.24 14.02
CA PHE A 16 40.49 -52.29 12.93
C PHE A 16 39.05 -51.76 12.95
N PHE A 17 38.87 -50.55 13.43
CA PHE A 17 37.64 -49.77 13.18
C PHE A 17 37.70 -49.27 11.71
N GLN A 18 36.99 -49.95 10.81
CA GLN A 18 36.70 -49.39 9.50
C GLN A 18 35.62 -48.32 9.68
N GLY A 19 36.04 -47.05 9.77
CA GLY A 19 35.17 -45.90 9.68
C GLY A 19 34.55 -45.81 8.30
N SER A 20 33.29 -46.24 8.14
CA SER A 20 32.55 -45.96 6.93
C SER A 20 32.29 -44.46 6.87
N SER A 21 33.03 -43.73 6.03
CA SER A 21 32.69 -42.36 5.69
C SER A 21 31.34 -42.37 4.95
N VAL A 22 30.25 -42.10 5.66
CA VAL A 22 28.98 -41.78 5.04
C VAL A 22 29.16 -40.40 4.44
N CYS A 23 29.52 -40.32 3.17
CA CYS A 23 29.27 -39.12 2.38
C CYS A 23 27.77 -38.91 2.29
N ALA A 24 27.27 -37.99 3.09
CA ALA A 24 25.92 -37.46 2.89
C ALA A 24 25.93 -36.76 1.52
N GLN A 25 25.49 -37.45 0.50
CA GLN A 25 25.22 -36.85 -0.79
C GLN A 25 23.95 -36.03 -0.61
N LEU A 26 24.09 -34.70 -0.46
CA LEU A 26 22.96 -33.81 -0.53
C LEU A 26 22.29 -34.06 -1.90
N PRO A 27 20.98 -34.27 -1.95
CA PRO A 27 20.27 -34.31 -3.22
C PRO A 27 20.59 -33.04 -4.01
N PRO A 28 20.72 -33.10 -5.34
CA PRO A 28 20.86 -31.89 -6.13
C PRO A 28 19.71 -30.96 -5.80
N GLU A 29 19.98 -29.67 -5.57
CA GLU A 29 18.92 -28.67 -5.48
C GLU A 29 18.10 -28.76 -6.79
N GLU A 30 16.87 -29.19 -6.69
CA GLU A 30 15.91 -29.01 -7.76
C GLU A 30 15.59 -27.51 -7.81
N MET A 31 16.07 -26.84 -8.84
CA MET A 31 15.66 -25.46 -9.12
C MET A 31 14.18 -25.52 -9.56
N SER A 32 13.27 -25.41 -8.61
CA SER A 32 11.85 -25.16 -8.87
C SER A 32 11.63 -23.65 -8.83
N ILE A 33 10.95 -23.13 -9.83
CA ILE A 33 10.35 -21.80 -9.75
C ILE A 33 9.02 -22.01 -9.03
N GLU A 34 8.95 -21.56 -7.78
CA GLU A 34 7.66 -21.51 -7.09
C GLU A 34 6.82 -20.38 -7.71
N THR A 35 5.58 -20.69 -8.01
CA THR A 35 4.63 -19.71 -8.52
C THR A 35 3.72 -19.26 -7.38
N MET A 36 3.41 -17.97 -7.34
CA MET A 36 2.45 -17.44 -6.38
C MET A 36 1.07 -18.06 -6.65
N PRO A 37 0.35 -18.53 -5.64
CA PRO A 37 -1.03 -18.97 -5.79
C PRO A 37 -1.93 -17.82 -6.31
N THR A 38 -3.10 -18.16 -6.82
CA THR A 38 -4.09 -17.14 -7.17
C THR A 38 -4.47 -16.35 -5.93
N PRO A 39 -4.36 -15.00 -5.96
CA PRO A 39 -4.69 -14.16 -4.82
C PRO A 39 -6.12 -14.39 -4.31
N GLY A 40 -6.26 -14.51 -2.98
CA GLY A 40 -7.54 -14.52 -2.30
C GLY A 40 -8.00 -13.10 -1.95
N ALA A 41 -9.28 -12.92 -1.70
CA ALA A 41 -9.87 -11.61 -1.38
C ALA A 41 -9.35 -10.99 -0.06
N ASN A 42 -8.76 -11.80 0.84
CA ASN A 42 -8.16 -11.32 2.10
C ASN A 42 -6.65 -11.08 1.97
N TRP A 43 -6.10 -11.12 0.77
CA TRP A 43 -4.68 -10.87 0.60
C TRP A 43 -4.42 -9.38 0.54
N PHE A 44 -3.24 -9.00 0.99
CA PHE A 44 -2.80 -7.62 0.95
C PHE A 44 -1.29 -7.52 0.71
N ILE A 45 -0.87 -6.40 0.16
CA ILE A 45 0.54 -6.06 0.02
C ILE A 45 0.92 -5.14 1.17
N SER A 46 1.88 -5.57 2.00
CA SER A 46 2.53 -4.70 2.98
C SER A 46 3.76 -4.08 2.32
N LYS A 47 3.64 -2.82 1.94
CA LYS A 47 4.73 -2.09 1.31
C LYS A 47 5.70 -1.54 2.34
N THR A 48 6.98 -1.76 2.10
CA THR A 48 8.11 -1.23 2.87
C THR A 48 9.00 -0.33 2.01
N ASN A 49 10.16 0.08 2.54
CA ASN A 49 11.14 0.86 1.76
C ASN A 49 11.71 0.11 0.54
N ASN A 50 11.79 -1.23 0.58
CA ASN A 50 12.52 -2.01 -0.41
C ASN A 50 11.70 -3.18 -0.99
N GLY A 51 10.45 -3.32 -0.63
CA GLY A 51 9.66 -4.46 -1.07
C GLY A 51 8.18 -4.32 -0.82
N GLY A 52 7.41 -5.10 -1.55
CA GLY A 52 6.00 -5.35 -1.33
C GLY A 52 5.82 -6.80 -0.90
N TYR A 53 5.58 -7.03 0.39
CA TYR A 53 5.37 -8.34 0.97
C TYR A 53 3.90 -8.69 0.88
N ILE A 54 3.58 -9.77 0.18
CA ILE A 54 2.20 -10.22 -0.04
C ILE A 54 1.84 -11.21 1.07
N PHE A 55 0.79 -10.90 1.83
CA PHE A 55 0.30 -11.73 2.92
C PHE A 55 -1.16 -12.11 2.71
N ASP A 56 -1.52 -13.27 3.21
CA ASP A 56 -2.90 -13.67 3.44
C ASP A 56 -3.28 -13.29 4.88
N ALA A 57 -4.24 -12.39 5.04
CA ALA A 57 -4.67 -11.91 6.34
C ALA A 57 -5.30 -13.02 7.21
N VAL A 58 -5.91 -14.04 6.62
CA VAL A 58 -6.57 -15.14 7.34
C VAL A 58 -5.56 -16.12 7.90
N SER A 59 -4.57 -16.54 7.13
CA SER A 59 -3.52 -17.47 7.61
C SER A 59 -2.34 -16.77 8.27
N GLY A 60 -2.09 -15.51 7.94
CA GLY A 60 -0.90 -14.74 8.33
C GLY A 60 0.36 -15.13 7.57
N GLN A 61 0.24 -15.99 6.56
CA GLN A 61 1.39 -16.47 5.81
C GLN A 61 1.77 -15.51 4.68
N MET A 62 3.07 -15.35 4.47
CA MET A 62 3.60 -14.65 3.31
C MET A 62 3.42 -15.52 2.07
N GLN A 63 2.85 -14.95 1.03
CA GLN A 63 2.55 -15.60 -0.24
C GLN A 63 3.53 -15.21 -1.35
N GLY A 64 4.20 -14.08 -1.19
CA GLY A 64 5.15 -13.60 -2.17
C GLY A 64 5.86 -12.31 -1.77
N LEU A 65 6.84 -11.92 -2.58
CA LEU A 65 7.63 -10.71 -2.39
C LEU A 65 7.91 -10.05 -3.74
N LEU A 66 7.46 -8.82 -3.89
CA LEU A 66 7.88 -7.92 -4.96
C LEU A 66 9.16 -7.20 -4.54
N SER A 67 10.24 -7.38 -5.29
CA SER A 67 11.49 -6.66 -5.09
C SER A 67 11.37 -5.27 -5.71
N LEU A 68 11.06 -4.28 -4.90
CA LEU A 68 10.82 -2.91 -5.34
C LEU A 68 12.06 -2.03 -5.15
N SER A 69 12.15 -0.98 -5.96
CA SER A 69 13.12 0.10 -5.75
C SER A 69 12.88 0.76 -4.38
N ARG A 70 13.96 1.28 -3.77
CA ARG A 70 13.88 2.04 -2.51
C ARG A 70 12.93 3.25 -2.58
N TYR A 71 12.71 3.77 -3.77
CA TYR A 71 11.92 4.98 -4.02
C TYR A 71 10.66 4.64 -4.81
N THR A 72 9.88 3.70 -4.30
CA THR A 72 8.59 3.30 -4.85
C THR A 72 7.48 3.94 -4.01
N PRO A 73 6.74 4.94 -4.52
CA PRO A 73 5.65 5.57 -3.76
C PRO A 73 4.51 4.59 -3.49
N ALA A 74 4.07 3.86 -4.50
CA ALA A 74 2.94 2.95 -4.42
C ALA A 74 3.08 1.79 -5.41
N VAL A 75 2.30 0.76 -5.18
CA VAL A 75 2.09 -0.39 -6.07
C VAL A 75 0.58 -0.51 -6.27
N THR A 76 0.16 -0.85 -7.46
CA THR A 76 -1.23 -1.23 -7.75
C THR A 76 -1.24 -2.48 -8.62
N HIS A 77 -2.41 -3.06 -8.86
CA HIS A 77 -2.51 -4.27 -9.65
C HIS A 77 -3.71 -4.25 -10.59
N LEU A 78 -3.70 -5.12 -11.58
CA LEU A 78 -4.82 -5.39 -12.46
C LEU A 78 -5.02 -6.90 -12.61
N ALA A 79 -5.97 -7.43 -11.86
CA ALA A 79 -6.23 -8.87 -11.81
C ALA A 79 -6.55 -9.49 -13.17
N SER A 80 -7.26 -8.76 -14.05
CA SER A 80 -7.61 -9.23 -15.40
C SER A 80 -6.40 -9.45 -16.30
N ARG A 81 -5.28 -8.77 -16.02
CA ARG A 81 -3.99 -8.94 -16.73
C ARG A 81 -3.00 -9.78 -15.95
N LYS A 82 -3.28 -10.08 -14.68
CA LYS A 82 -2.36 -10.72 -13.76
C LYS A 82 -1.02 -9.95 -13.64
N GLU A 83 -1.11 -8.65 -13.51
CA GLU A 83 0.05 -7.76 -13.46
C GLU A 83 -0.01 -6.81 -12.27
N PHE A 84 1.16 -6.58 -11.62
CA PHE A 84 1.38 -5.45 -10.72
C PHE A 84 2.08 -4.32 -11.46
N TYR A 85 1.80 -3.11 -11.04
CA TYR A 85 2.43 -1.90 -11.53
C TYR A 85 3.03 -1.13 -10.36
N ALA A 86 4.31 -0.82 -10.45
CA ALA A 86 5.02 -0.05 -9.43
C ALA A 86 5.67 1.17 -10.08
N ALA A 87 5.41 2.34 -9.50
CA ALA A 87 6.13 3.54 -9.88
C ALA A 87 7.48 3.55 -9.18
N GLU A 88 8.58 3.49 -9.91
CA GLU A 88 9.93 3.29 -9.35
C GLU A 88 10.93 4.34 -9.83
N SER A 89 11.80 4.78 -8.92
CA SER A 89 12.92 5.66 -9.24
C SER A 89 14.25 4.97 -9.00
N TYR A 90 15.14 5.05 -9.97
CA TYR A 90 16.50 4.57 -9.89
C TYR A 90 17.48 5.73 -9.96
N ILE A 91 18.51 5.70 -9.14
CA ILE A 91 19.57 6.71 -9.13
C ILE A 91 20.90 6.00 -9.33
N ALA A 92 21.63 6.37 -10.38
CA ALA A 92 22.80 5.65 -10.89
C ALA A 92 23.91 5.37 -9.85
N ARG A 93 24.01 6.20 -8.79
CA ARG A 93 24.99 6.05 -7.70
C ARG A 93 24.33 6.10 -6.33
N GLY A 94 23.22 5.39 -6.16
CA GLY A 94 22.46 5.34 -4.91
C GLY A 94 21.62 6.59 -4.65
N VAL A 95 22.23 7.65 -4.10
CA VAL A 95 21.55 8.93 -3.82
C VAL A 95 22.00 10.07 -4.74
N HIS A 96 22.96 9.82 -5.62
CA HIS A 96 23.56 10.79 -6.54
C HIS A 96 23.60 10.26 -7.97
N GLY A 97 23.63 11.18 -8.92
CA GLY A 97 23.78 10.87 -10.35
C GLY A 97 22.49 10.99 -11.13
N GLU A 98 22.45 10.39 -12.28
CA GLU A 98 21.31 10.37 -13.17
C GLU A 98 20.14 9.61 -12.50
N ARG A 99 18.94 10.18 -12.60
CA ARG A 99 17.70 9.58 -12.12
C ARG A 99 16.88 9.11 -13.29
N THR A 100 16.40 7.89 -13.21
CA THR A 100 15.48 7.28 -14.16
C THR A 100 14.21 6.91 -13.40
N ASP A 101 13.07 7.39 -13.84
CA ASP A 101 11.76 7.07 -13.31
C ASP A 101 11.01 6.18 -14.29
N ILE A 102 10.43 5.11 -13.79
CA ILE A 102 9.72 4.11 -14.59
C ILE A 102 8.42 3.67 -13.92
N VAL A 103 7.53 3.11 -14.70
CA VAL A 103 6.55 2.12 -14.22
C VAL A 103 7.12 0.75 -14.50
N ALA A 104 7.45 0.01 -13.45
CA ALA A 104 7.82 -1.39 -13.54
C ALA A 104 6.56 -2.24 -13.57
N ILE A 105 6.54 -3.28 -14.41
CA ILE A 105 5.42 -4.20 -14.58
C ILE A 105 5.89 -5.58 -14.14
N TYR A 106 5.22 -6.16 -13.16
CA TYR A 106 5.54 -7.47 -12.60
C TYR A 106 4.43 -8.47 -12.93
N ASP A 107 4.83 -9.69 -13.19
CA ASP A 107 3.92 -10.82 -13.38
C ASP A 107 3.42 -11.38 -12.04
N PHE A 108 2.14 -11.76 -11.95
CA PHE A 108 1.57 -12.31 -10.72
C PHE A 108 2.15 -13.68 -10.34
N GLU A 109 2.45 -14.51 -11.32
CA GLU A 109 2.81 -15.91 -11.04
C GLU A 109 4.23 -16.02 -10.50
N ASN A 110 5.17 -15.27 -11.11
CA ASN A 110 6.59 -15.36 -10.79
C ASN A 110 7.11 -14.15 -10.01
N LEU A 111 6.30 -13.13 -9.81
CA LEU A 111 6.65 -11.85 -9.16
C LEU A 111 7.92 -11.21 -9.78
N SER A 112 8.14 -11.49 -11.05
CA SER A 112 9.30 -11.03 -11.82
C SER A 112 8.92 -9.85 -12.71
N PRO A 113 9.82 -8.90 -12.94
CA PRO A 113 9.58 -7.81 -13.87
C PRO A 113 9.46 -8.36 -15.31
N VAL A 114 8.37 -8.01 -15.98
CA VAL A 114 8.06 -8.41 -17.37
C VAL A 114 8.01 -7.24 -18.33
N GLY A 115 8.22 -6.03 -17.84
CA GLY A 115 8.31 -4.83 -18.65
C GLY A 115 8.53 -3.59 -17.81
N GLU A 116 8.84 -2.50 -18.49
CA GLU A 116 8.96 -1.17 -17.89
C GLU A 116 8.51 -0.08 -18.89
N VAL A 117 8.01 1.01 -18.36
CA VAL A 117 7.69 2.22 -19.14
C VAL A 117 8.44 3.40 -18.52
N ILE A 118 9.29 4.06 -19.31
CA ILE A 118 10.05 5.22 -18.85
C ILE A 118 9.11 6.43 -18.71
N ILE A 119 9.20 7.08 -17.54
CA ILE A 119 8.51 8.32 -17.24
C ILE A 119 9.48 9.49 -17.45
N PRO A 120 9.17 10.45 -18.36
CA PRO A 120 10.09 11.54 -18.70
C PRO A 120 10.29 12.56 -17.58
N ASN A 121 9.31 12.69 -16.68
CA ASN A 121 9.37 13.61 -15.53
C ASN A 121 9.69 12.89 -14.23
N HIS A 122 10.04 13.69 -13.20
CA HIS A 122 10.36 13.13 -11.91
C HIS A 122 9.13 12.96 -11.05
N MET A 123 8.72 11.71 -10.87
CA MET A 123 7.59 11.34 -10.02
C MET A 123 7.82 11.68 -8.54
N ALA A 124 6.74 11.82 -7.79
CA ALA A 124 6.77 11.90 -6.34
C ALA A 124 7.34 10.61 -5.74
N ARG A 125 8.27 10.74 -4.76
CA ARG A 125 8.92 9.59 -4.10
C ARG A 125 8.47 9.41 -2.65
N LEU A 126 7.32 9.95 -2.31
CA LEU A 126 6.70 9.78 -1.01
C LEU A 126 5.86 8.51 -1.01
N ALA A 127 5.84 7.78 0.10
CA ALA A 127 5.02 6.58 0.26
C ALA A 127 3.54 6.97 0.47
N VAL A 128 2.88 7.36 -0.62
CA VAL A 128 1.47 7.76 -0.68
C VAL A 128 0.80 6.96 -1.78
N ARG A 129 -0.20 6.17 -1.44
CA ARG A 129 -0.93 5.29 -2.39
C ARG A 129 -1.44 6.04 -3.60
N THR A 130 -2.06 7.17 -3.37
CA THR A 130 -2.68 8.02 -4.40
C THR A 130 -1.71 8.79 -5.29
N HIS A 131 -0.39 8.54 -5.17
CA HIS A 131 0.59 9.00 -6.17
C HIS A 131 0.67 8.07 -7.39
N LEU A 132 0.02 6.92 -7.33
CA LEU A 132 -0.14 5.97 -8.42
C LEU A 132 -1.59 5.50 -8.42
N ALA A 133 -2.28 5.64 -9.54
CA ALA A 133 -3.66 5.21 -9.64
C ALA A 133 -3.97 4.61 -11.01
N LEU A 134 -4.64 3.46 -11.00
CA LEU A 134 -5.19 2.86 -12.21
C LEU A 134 -6.59 3.42 -12.46
N THR A 135 -6.90 3.85 -13.68
CA THR A 135 -8.27 4.25 -14.05
C THR A 135 -9.25 3.08 -13.84
N ASN A 136 -10.50 3.39 -13.53
CA ASN A 136 -11.48 2.35 -13.17
C ASN A 136 -11.73 1.32 -14.29
N ASN A 137 -11.53 1.69 -15.57
CA ASN A 137 -11.58 0.73 -16.67
C ASN A 137 -10.30 -0.11 -16.84
N GLY A 138 -9.26 0.14 -16.01
CA GLY A 138 -8.00 -0.59 -16.04
C GLY A 138 -7.12 -0.32 -17.25
N ARG A 139 -7.36 0.75 -18.02
CA ARG A 139 -6.60 1.03 -19.24
C ARG A 139 -5.39 1.91 -18.99
N HIS A 140 -5.53 2.95 -18.17
CA HIS A 140 -4.49 3.93 -17.95
C HIS A 140 -4.02 3.97 -16.51
N LEU A 141 -2.72 4.12 -16.33
CA LEU A 141 -2.10 4.37 -15.05
C LEU A 141 -1.71 5.85 -14.98
N ALA A 142 -2.10 6.51 -13.89
CA ALA A 142 -1.80 7.89 -13.61
C ALA A 142 -0.73 7.98 -12.51
N ILE A 143 0.38 8.65 -12.78
CA ILE A 143 1.51 8.79 -11.86
C ILE A 143 1.72 10.27 -11.55
N LEU A 144 1.69 10.64 -10.27
CA LEU A 144 1.93 12.00 -9.84
C LEU A 144 3.42 12.36 -9.93
N ASN A 145 3.73 13.42 -10.67
CA ASN A 145 5.06 14.02 -10.76
C ASN A 145 5.15 15.26 -9.87
N MET A 146 6.35 15.52 -9.32
CA MET A 146 6.63 16.72 -8.53
C MET A 146 7.64 17.66 -9.18
N ASN A 147 8.39 17.21 -10.16
CA ASN A 147 9.43 17.99 -10.82
C ASN A 147 9.35 17.88 -12.36
N PRO A 148 9.52 18.98 -13.09
CA PRO A 148 9.83 20.34 -12.62
C PRO A 148 8.65 21.07 -11.98
N SER A 149 7.43 20.58 -12.16
CA SER A 149 6.18 21.07 -11.55
C SER A 149 5.25 19.89 -11.30
N HIS A 150 4.17 20.11 -10.54
CA HIS A 150 3.14 19.08 -10.39
C HIS A 150 2.49 18.79 -11.74
N SER A 151 2.46 17.50 -12.06
CA SER A 151 1.82 16.96 -13.26
C SER A 151 1.43 15.50 -13.04
N ILE A 152 0.68 14.96 -13.98
CA ILE A 152 0.35 13.53 -14.00
C ILE A 152 0.91 12.95 -15.30
N SER A 153 1.70 11.89 -15.19
CA SER A 153 2.08 11.05 -16.32
C SER A 153 1.01 9.99 -16.57
N ILE A 154 0.53 9.89 -17.79
CA ILE A 154 -0.42 8.83 -18.18
C ILE A 154 0.33 7.74 -18.94
N VAL A 155 0.14 6.51 -18.50
CA VAL A 155 0.70 5.30 -19.13
C VAL A 155 -0.43 4.38 -19.55
N ASP A 156 -0.43 3.95 -20.79
CA ASP A 156 -1.27 2.87 -21.27
C ASP A 156 -0.66 1.53 -20.87
N VAL A 157 -1.34 0.82 -19.98
CA VAL A 157 -0.81 -0.44 -19.43
C VAL A 157 -0.94 -1.61 -20.41
N ALA A 158 -1.89 -1.55 -21.36
CA ALA A 158 -2.07 -2.61 -22.33
C ALA A 158 -0.99 -2.54 -23.43
N ASP A 159 -0.70 -1.35 -23.92
CA ASP A 159 0.31 -1.12 -24.94
C ASP A 159 1.72 -0.88 -24.33
N ARG A 160 1.79 -0.70 -23.01
CA ARG A 160 3.02 -0.47 -22.22
C ARG A 160 3.80 0.74 -22.74
N ILE A 161 3.11 1.87 -22.89
CA ILE A 161 3.70 3.11 -23.39
C ILE A 161 3.35 4.30 -22.50
N PHE A 162 4.27 5.24 -22.40
CA PHE A 162 3.97 6.59 -21.94
C PHE A 162 3.11 7.30 -22.99
N VAL A 163 1.93 7.77 -22.58
CA VAL A 163 0.98 8.42 -23.48
C VAL A 163 1.19 9.93 -23.50
N TYR A 164 1.09 10.54 -22.31
CA TYR A 164 0.97 11.99 -22.20
C TYR A 164 1.27 12.48 -20.80
N GLU A 165 1.65 13.75 -20.68
CA GLU A 165 1.77 14.46 -19.42
C GLU A 165 0.71 15.53 -19.29
N ILE A 166 -0.01 15.53 -18.17
CA ILE A 166 -1.03 16.51 -17.81
C ILE A 166 -0.46 17.47 -16.77
N SER A 167 -0.34 18.75 -17.08
CA SER A 167 0.10 19.76 -16.10
C SER A 167 -0.98 20.02 -15.06
N THR A 168 -0.63 19.88 -13.76
CA THR A 168 -1.56 20.03 -12.62
C THR A 168 -0.94 20.88 -11.49
N PRO A 169 -0.49 22.11 -11.79
CA PRO A 169 0.19 22.93 -10.80
C PRO A 169 -0.71 23.22 -9.60
N GLY A 170 -0.18 22.95 -8.39
CA GLY A 170 -0.89 23.16 -7.14
C GLY A 170 -1.93 22.11 -6.77
N CYS A 171 -2.08 21.04 -7.56
CA CYS A 171 -2.96 19.91 -7.23
C CYS A 171 -2.16 18.62 -7.02
N ALA A 172 -2.62 17.80 -6.10
CA ALA A 172 -2.01 16.52 -5.75
C ALA A 172 -3.11 15.47 -5.47
N VAL A 173 -2.68 14.26 -5.13
CA VAL A 173 -3.57 13.12 -4.94
C VAL A 173 -4.25 12.74 -6.26
N THR A 174 -4.25 11.48 -6.62
CA THR A 174 -4.84 11.02 -7.87
C THR A 174 -5.93 10.01 -7.56
N MET A 175 -7.17 10.44 -7.70
CA MET A 175 -8.36 9.67 -7.36
C MET A 175 -9.11 9.29 -8.64
N PRO A 176 -9.08 8.03 -9.09
CA PRO A 176 -9.88 7.59 -10.23
C PRO A 176 -11.39 7.72 -9.95
N VAL A 177 -12.09 8.30 -10.91
CA VAL A 177 -13.55 8.46 -10.90
C VAL A 177 -14.11 8.15 -12.29
N GLY A 178 -15.42 7.91 -12.42
CA GLY A 178 -16.00 7.49 -13.69
C GLY A 178 -15.30 6.25 -14.26
N GLU A 179 -15.15 6.15 -15.57
CA GLU A 179 -14.39 5.07 -16.24
C GLU A 179 -12.91 5.41 -16.37
N ASN A 180 -12.60 6.65 -16.86
CA ASN A 180 -11.25 7.09 -17.22
C ASN A 180 -10.79 8.35 -16.49
N ASP A 181 -11.65 8.99 -15.71
CA ASP A 181 -11.43 10.32 -15.18
C ASP A 181 -10.63 10.30 -13.88
N LEU A 182 -10.01 11.42 -13.57
CA LEU A 182 -9.17 11.61 -12.40
C LEU A 182 -9.62 12.84 -11.62
N LEU A 183 -9.80 12.69 -10.31
CA LEU A 183 -10.08 13.78 -9.40
C LEU A 183 -8.82 14.08 -8.58
N GLN A 184 -8.54 15.36 -8.32
CA GLN A 184 -7.40 15.82 -7.51
C GLN A 184 -7.83 16.85 -6.47
N VAL A 185 -7.14 16.86 -5.33
CA VAL A 185 -7.23 17.93 -4.32
C VAL A 185 -6.24 19.04 -4.67
N CYS A 186 -6.68 20.29 -4.58
CA CYS A 186 -5.88 21.45 -4.92
C CYS A 186 -5.61 22.36 -3.71
N GLY A 187 -4.42 22.95 -3.68
CA GLY A 187 -3.94 23.82 -2.60
C GLY A 187 -4.64 25.19 -2.52
N ASP A 188 -5.67 25.43 -3.31
CA ASP A 188 -6.57 26.58 -3.23
C ASP A 188 -7.92 26.25 -2.56
N GLY A 189 -8.05 25.04 -2.01
CA GLY A 189 -9.28 24.59 -1.34
C GLY A 189 -10.33 23.99 -2.26
N THR A 190 -9.98 23.70 -3.51
CA THR A 190 -10.88 23.13 -4.52
C THR A 190 -10.53 21.70 -4.88
N LEU A 191 -11.42 21.03 -5.62
CA LEU A 191 -11.11 19.83 -6.40
C LEU A 191 -10.99 20.19 -7.86
N GLN A 192 -10.17 19.43 -8.60
CA GLN A 192 -10.23 19.45 -10.07
C GLN A 192 -10.53 18.05 -10.61
N LEU A 193 -11.46 18.01 -11.54
CA LEU A 193 -11.77 16.84 -12.37
C LEU A 193 -11.05 16.96 -13.70
N ILE A 194 -10.31 15.94 -14.08
CA ILE A 194 -9.63 15.79 -15.36
C ILE A 194 -10.29 14.65 -16.10
N GLN A 195 -10.89 14.91 -17.23
CA GLN A 195 -11.53 13.91 -18.07
C GLN A 195 -10.60 13.47 -19.19
N LEU A 196 -10.47 12.15 -19.34
CA LEU A 196 -9.60 11.55 -20.36
C LEU A 196 -10.44 10.87 -21.45
N ASP A 197 -9.95 10.94 -22.69
CA ASP A 197 -10.48 10.11 -23.76
C ASP A 197 -9.99 8.64 -23.65
N ALA A 198 -10.48 7.79 -24.54
CA ALA A 198 -10.12 6.37 -24.58
C ALA A 198 -8.62 6.14 -24.87
N SER A 199 -7.88 7.14 -25.31
CA SER A 199 -6.45 7.10 -25.59
C SER A 199 -5.60 7.69 -24.46
N GLY A 200 -6.22 8.21 -23.40
CA GLY A 200 -5.55 8.77 -22.22
C GLY A 200 -5.20 10.27 -22.34
N TYR A 201 -5.69 10.96 -23.36
CA TYR A 201 -5.49 12.40 -23.48
C TYR A 201 -6.57 13.18 -22.73
N GLU A 202 -6.19 14.28 -22.12
CA GLU A 202 -7.11 15.20 -21.46
C GLU A 202 -8.05 15.83 -22.51
N THR A 203 -9.35 15.75 -22.23
CA THR A 203 -10.40 16.34 -23.10
C THR A 203 -11.11 17.51 -22.45
N ASN A 204 -11.21 17.49 -21.10
CA ASN A 204 -11.89 18.53 -20.35
C ASN A 204 -11.31 18.61 -18.94
N ARG A 205 -11.47 19.80 -18.32
CA ARG A 205 -11.07 20.05 -16.93
C ARG A 205 -12.09 20.96 -16.25
N VAL A 206 -12.55 20.50 -15.08
CA VAL A 206 -13.51 21.24 -14.26
C VAL A 206 -12.95 21.49 -12.87
N ARG A 207 -13.29 22.62 -12.26
CA ARG A 207 -12.97 22.95 -10.86
C ARG A 207 -14.23 23.05 -10.04
N SER A 208 -14.18 22.58 -8.78
CA SER A 208 -15.23 22.82 -7.79
C SER A 208 -15.15 24.24 -7.23
N GLU A 209 -16.17 24.64 -6.50
CA GLU A 209 -16.04 25.74 -5.54
C GLU A 209 -15.08 25.36 -4.39
N VAL A 210 -14.57 26.37 -3.68
CA VAL A 210 -13.76 26.16 -2.45
C VAL A 210 -14.63 25.54 -1.37
N PHE A 211 -14.19 24.44 -0.75
CA PHE A 211 -14.98 23.71 0.26
C PHE A 211 -14.22 23.43 1.57
N PHE A 212 -12.92 23.64 1.61
CA PHE A 212 -12.12 23.52 2.84
C PHE A 212 -11.08 24.64 2.95
N ASP A 213 -10.64 24.91 4.17
CA ASP A 213 -9.59 25.89 4.44
C ASP A 213 -8.23 25.21 4.46
N VAL A 214 -7.39 25.57 3.49
CA VAL A 214 -6.06 24.97 3.31
C VAL A 214 -5.04 25.37 4.37
N ILE A 215 -5.32 26.39 5.19
CA ILE A 215 -4.44 26.89 6.25
C ILE A 215 -4.92 26.43 7.62
N GLU A 216 -6.21 26.65 7.92
CA GLU A 216 -6.75 26.36 9.26
C GLU A 216 -7.10 24.89 9.43
N ASP A 217 -7.56 24.21 8.36
CA ASP A 217 -7.97 22.81 8.41
C ASP A 217 -7.69 22.06 7.10
N PRO A 218 -6.42 21.82 6.76
CA PRO A 218 -6.05 21.18 5.51
C PRO A 218 -6.53 19.72 5.44
N ILE A 219 -6.77 19.24 4.23
CA ILE A 219 -7.08 17.84 3.94
C ILE A 219 -5.78 17.02 3.90
N PHE A 220 -5.82 15.80 4.46
CA PHE A 220 -4.74 14.82 4.28
C PHE A 220 -4.60 14.43 2.81
N ASP A 221 -3.37 14.16 2.39
CA ASP A 221 -3.06 13.53 1.10
C ASP A 221 -3.32 12.01 1.08
N ARG A 222 -3.87 11.47 2.17
CA ARG A 222 -4.33 10.10 2.35
C ARG A 222 -5.85 10.09 2.34
N VAL A 223 -6.40 9.47 1.32
CA VAL A 223 -7.84 9.41 1.07
C VAL A 223 -8.26 7.95 0.90
N THR A 224 -9.52 7.63 1.07
CA THR A 224 -10.02 6.28 0.90
C THR A 224 -11.27 6.26 0.02
N ARG A 225 -11.55 5.12 -0.61
CA ARG A 225 -12.74 4.94 -1.45
C ARG A 225 -14.02 5.03 -0.63
N SER A 226 -15.05 5.67 -1.19
CA SER A 226 -16.44 5.43 -0.80
C SER A 226 -17.12 4.56 -1.86
N ARG A 227 -18.36 4.17 -1.65
CA ARG A 227 -19.09 3.36 -2.62
C ARG A 227 -19.11 3.98 -4.03
N ASP A 228 -19.31 5.30 -4.09
CA ASP A 228 -19.53 6.01 -5.35
C ASP A 228 -18.44 7.07 -5.64
N GLY A 229 -17.42 7.14 -4.77
CA GLY A 229 -16.37 8.14 -4.90
C GLY A 229 -15.27 7.99 -3.85
N TRP A 230 -15.01 9.06 -3.07
CA TRP A 230 -13.89 9.12 -2.15
C TRP A 230 -14.26 9.84 -0.86
N PHE A 231 -13.72 9.37 0.25
CA PHE A 231 -13.72 10.09 1.52
C PHE A 231 -12.41 10.86 1.66
N LEU A 232 -12.53 12.16 1.91
CA LEU A 232 -11.45 13.07 2.25
C LEU A 232 -11.57 13.45 3.72
N ILE A 233 -10.46 13.48 4.44
CA ILE A 233 -10.45 13.82 5.87
C ILE A 233 -9.54 15.01 6.11
N THR A 234 -9.96 15.96 6.95
CA THR A 234 -9.14 17.10 7.37
C THR A 234 -8.35 16.81 8.64
N HIS A 235 -7.35 17.64 8.93
CA HIS A 235 -6.53 17.53 10.14
C HIS A 235 -7.32 17.70 11.44
N SER A 236 -8.45 18.41 11.41
CA SER A 236 -9.35 18.53 12.56
C SER A 236 -10.34 17.37 12.69
N GLY A 237 -10.47 16.52 11.65
CA GLY A 237 -11.37 15.38 11.64
C GLY A 237 -12.71 15.66 11.00
N ASN A 238 -12.81 16.57 10.05
CA ASN A 238 -13.98 16.67 9.18
C ASN A 238 -13.83 15.69 8.00
N ILE A 239 -14.88 14.95 7.68
CA ILE A 239 -14.92 14.06 6.52
C ILE A 239 -15.85 14.66 5.48
N PHE A 240 -15.38 14.70 4.24
CA PHE A 240 -16.15 15.01 3.04
C PHE A 240 -16.25 13.77 2.17
N GLU A 241 -17.43 13.47 1.66
CA GLU A 241 -17.60 12.50 0.60
C GLU A 241 -17.68 13.23 -0.74
N VAL A 242 -16.86 12.82 -1.70
CA VAL A 242 -16.77 13.46 -3.02
C VAL A 242 -16.94 12.44 -4.11
N ARG A 243 -17.70 12.76 -5.14
CA ARG A 243 -17.95 11.92 -6.31
C ARG A 243 -18.13 12.78 -7.55
N THR A 244 -18.31 12.16 -8.69
CA THR A 244 -18.60 12.85 -9.96
C THR A 244 -19.86 12.31 -10.61
N GLU A 245 -20.64 13.20 -11.24
CA GLU A 245 -21.76 12.86 -12.10
C GLU A 245 -21.55 13.56 -13.47
N GLY A 246 -21.00 12.78 -14.42
CA GLY A 246 -20.56 13.34 -15.70
C GLY A 246 -19.43 14.36 -15.52
N GLU A 247 -19.69 15.62 -15.85
CA GLU A 247 -18.72 16.72 -15.70
C GLU A 247 -18.84 17.46 -14.35
N GLU A 248 -19.81 17.08 -13.53
CA GLU A 248 -20.07 17.74 -12.25
C GLU A 248 -19.30 17.07 -11.11
N ILE A 249 -18.66 17.89 -10.25
CA ILE A 249 -18.03 17.45 -9.01
C ILE A 249 -19.05 17.63 -7.89
N ILE A 250 -19.47 16.54 -7.26
CA ILE A 250 -20.40 16.55 -6.14
C ILE A 250 -19.60 16.43 -4.84
N ILE A 251 -19.77 17.37 -3.95
CA ILE A 251 -19.17 17.39 -2.61
C ILE A 251 -20.30 17.39 -1.60
N GLU A 252 -20.44 16.30 -0.86
CA GLU A 252 -21.44 16.20 0.20
C GLU A 252 -21.03 17.07 1.41
N ASP A 253 -22.03 17.55 2.16
CA ASP A 253 -21.80 18.34 3.37
C ASP A 253 -20.89 17.58 4.34
N GLY A 254 -19.78 18.20 4.71
CA GLY A 254 -18.81 17.67 5.64
C GLY A 254 -19.41 17.36 7.01
N TRP A 255 -18.88 16.37 7.70
CA TRP A 255 -19.27 16.00 9.05
C TRP A 255 -18.06 15.76 9.93
N GLY A 256 -18.14 16.24 11.16
CA GLY A 256 -17.06 16.10 12.15
C GLY A 256 -17.07 14.73 12.82
N LEU A 257 -15.90 14.17 13.04
CA LEU A 257 -15.73 12.89 13.74
C LEU A 257 -16.09 12.98 15.23
N HIS A 258 -15.93 14.14 15.85
CA HIS A 258 -16.08 14.31 17.30
C HIS A 258 -16.29 15.78 17.70
N ASP A 259 -16.78 15.96 18.92
CA ASP A 259 -16.83 17.25 19.62
C ASP A 259 -15.71 17.39 20.67
N GLU A 260 -14.78 16.45 20.73
CA GLU A 260 -13.73 16.33 21.75
C GLU A 260 -12.46 17.06 21.27
N THR A 261 -12.15 18.20 21.82
CA THR A 261 -11.10 19.12 21.33
C THR A 261 -9.67 18.59 21.37
N HIS A 262 -9.42 17.49 22.10
CA HIS A 262 -8.09 16.88 22.25
C HIS A 262 -7.85 15.68 21.35
N TRP A 263 -8.86 15.22 20.63
CA TRP A 263 -8.72 14.08 19.72
C TRP A 263 -8.56 14.57 18.29
N ARG A 264 -7.62 13.96 17.57
CA ARG A 264 -7.32 14.29 16.18
C ARG A 264 -7.02 13.05 15.36
N PRO A 265 -7.36 13.04 14.08
CA PRO A 265 -6.81 12.06 13.15
C PRO A 265 -5.30 12.23 13.06
N GLY A 266 -4.59 11.12 13.02
CA GLY A 266 -3.15 11.19 12.81
C GLY A 266 -2.53 9.83 12.58
N ALA A 267 -1.64 9.79 11.60
CA ALA A 267 -0.83 8.64 11.26
C ALA A 267 0.37 9.07 10.43
N ARG A 268 1.40 8.27 10.47
CA ARG A 268 2.58 8.51 9.62
C ARG A 268 2.27 8.27 8.14
N ASN A 269 1.39 7.32 7.86
CA ASN A 269 1.00 6.92 6.50
C ASN A 269 -0.55 6.95 6.37
N GLU A 270 -1.22 5.84 6.09
CA GLU A 270 -2.66 5.83 5.82
C GLU A 270 -3.47 6.01 7.12
N VAL A 271 -4.08 7.18 7.27
CA VAL A 271 -4.85 7.58 8.47
C VAL A 271 -6.30 7.10 8.43
N ILE A 272 -6.82 6.84 7.24
CA ILE A 272 -8.21 6.51 6.98
C ILE A 272 -8.32 5.29 6.05
N ALA A 273 -9.26 4.41 6.34
CA ALA A 273 -9.65 3.30 5.49
C ALA A 273 -11.16 3.13 5.51
N SER A 274 -11.72 2.47 4.51
CA SER A 274 -13.16 2.24 4.41
C SER A 274 -13.47 0.87 3.83
N HIS A 275 -14.64 0.37 4.15
CA HIS A 275 -15.26 -0.72 3.42
C HIS A 275 -16.38 -0.15 2.53
N GLU A 276 -16.18 -0.17 1.22
CA GLU A 276 -17.03 0.53 0.25
C GLU A 276 -18.50 0.09 0.34
N ASN A 277 -18.76 -1.21 0.26
CA ASN A 277 -20.11 -1.74 0.24
C ASN A 277 -20.87 -1.61 1.58
N LEU A 278 -20.15 -1.74 2.70
CA LEU A 278 -20.75 -1.62 4.04
C LEU A 278 -20.90 -0.17 4.50
N GLY A 279 -20.22 0.77 3.84
CA GLY A 279 -20.21 2.18 4.23
C GLY A 279 -19.58 2.41 5.62
N LEU A 280 -18.59 1.57 5.99
CA LEU A 280 -17.85 1.74 7.24
C LEU A 280 -16.56 2.50 6.99
N VAL A 281 -16.28 3.48 7.85
CA VAL A 281 -15.07 4.30 7.81
C VAL A 281 -14.27 4.11 9.09
N TYR A 282 -12.98 3.84 8.97
CA TYR A 282 -12.04 3.61 10.05
C TYR A 282 -10.99 4.70 10.04
N VAL A 283 -10.77 5.35 11.17
CA VAL A 283 -9.83 6.47 11.28
C VAL A 283 -8.89 6.24 12.46
N ILE A 284 -7.58 6.35 12.22
CA ILE A 284 -6.59 6.37 13.30
C ILE A 284 -6.68 7.69 14.03
N MET A 285 -6.84 7.62 15.35
CA MET A 285 -7.01 8.77 16.21
C MET A 285 -5.97 8.78 17.34
N HIS A 286 -5.55 9.97 17.74
CA HIS A 286 -4.69 10.19 18.90
C HIS A 286 -5.15 11.42 19.70
N GLU A 287 -4.73 11.49 20.96
CA GLU A 287 -4.81 12.72 21.73
C GLU A 287 -3.64 13.63 21.35
N GLY A 288 -3.93 14.85 20.90
CA GLY A 288 -2.89 15.76 20.43
C GLY A 288 -3.41 17.17 20.16
N GLU A 289 -2.45 18.07 20.01
CA GLU A 289 -2.70 19.47 19.66
C GLU A 289 -2.82 19.65 18.14
N VAL A 290 -3.04 20.86 17.69
CA VAL A 290 -3.00 21.24 16.27
C VAL A 290 -1.61 20.88 15.69
N ASP A 291 -1.56 20.54 14.40
CA ASP A 291 -0.33 20.15 13.67
C ASP A 291 0.34 18.83 14.13
N THR A 292 -0.42 17.93 14.77
CA THR A 292 0.07 16.60 15.15
C THR A 292 -0.42 15.48 14.21
N HIS A 293 -0.88 15.82 13.04
CA HIS A 293 -1.48 14.90 12.03
C HIS A 293 -0.57 13.74 11.59
N HIS A 294 0.75 13.83 11.78
CA HIS A 294 1.73 12.79 11.47
C HIS A 294 2.07 11.87 12.66
N VAL A 295 1.45 12.10 13.82
CA VAL A 295 1.66 11.28 15.01
C VAL A 295 0.82 10.00 14.90
N ASN A 296 1.45 8.87 15.14
CA ASN A 296 0.77 7.58 15.18
C ASN A 296 -0.30 7.54 16.27
N GLY A 297 -1.49 7.06 15.94
CA GLY A 297 -2.59 7.02 16.87
C GLY A 297 -2.72 5.70 17.63
N ASN A 298 -3.28 5.77 18.83
CA ASN A 298 -3.47 4.62 19.73
C ASN A 298 -4.91 4.12 19.79
N GLU A 299 -5.79 4.70 18.97
CA GLU A 299 -7.15 4.22 18.79
C GLU A 299 -7.54 4.24 17.30
N ILE A 300 -8.44 3.33 16.92
CA ILE A 300 -9.15 3.40 15.64
C ILE A 300 -10.62 3.64 15.94
N TRP A 301 -11.15 4.74 15.43
CA TRP A 301 -12.56 5.05 15.55
C TRP A 301 -13.29 4.63 14.28
N VAL A 302 -14.43 3.97 14.47
CA VAL A 302 -15.22 3.39 13.38
C VAL A 302 -16.56 4.11 13.28
N TYR A 303 -16.91 4.47 12.06
CA TYR A 303 -18.11 5.24 11.74
C TYR A 303 -18.96 4.51 10.71
N ASP A 304 -20.24 4.62 10.83
CA ASP A 304 -21.20 4.34 9.78
C ASP A 304 -21.40 5.63 8.96
N ALA A 305 -20.96 5.61 7.70
CA ALA A 305 -21.00 6.79 6.84
C ALA A 305 -22.42 7.24 6.51
N GLY A 306 -23.37 6.30 6.39
CA GLY A 306 -24.76 6.62 6.10
C GLY A 306 -25.47 7.39 7.22
N THR A 307 -25.15 7.07 8.48
CA THR A 307 -25.70 7.77 9.65
C THR A 307 -24.78 8.86 10.17
N LYS A 308 -23.51 8.93 9.68
CA LYS A 308 -22.46 9.84 10.13
C LYS A 308 -22.18 9.72 11.64
N LYS A 309 -22.34 8.50 12.20
CA LYS A 309 -22.18 8.24 13.63
C LYS A 309 -21.04 7.28 13.92
N ARG A 310 -20.28 7.58 14.99
CA ARG A 310 -19.31 6.66 15.54
C ARG A 310 -20.01 5.44 16.13
N ILE A 311 -19.65 4.24 15.67
CA ILE A 311 -20.20 2.97 16.14
C ILE A 311 -19.26 2.24 17.07
N HIS A 312 -17.94 2.51 16.98
CA HIS A 312 -16.94 1.84 17.83
C HIS A 312 -15.69 2.70 18.06
N ARG A 313 -14.98 2.41 19.15
CA ARG A 313 -13.61 2.87 19.45
C ARG A 313 -12.77 1.63 19.77
N LEU A 314 -11.85 1.29 18.91
CA LEU A 314 -10.89 0.21 19.09
C LEU A 314 -9.60 0.79 19.69
N LYS A 315 -9.29 0.42 20.91
CA LYS A 315 -8.02 0.76 21.54
C LYS A 315 -6.94 -0.21 21.08
N LEU A 316 -5.80 0.31 20.67
CA LEU A 316 -4.65 -0.46 20.21
C LEU A 316 -3.63 -0.67 21.35
N ASP A 317 -2.93 -1.80 21.31
CA ASP A 317 -1.84 -2.09 22.24
C ASP A 317 -0.58 -1.26 21.92
N SER A 318 -0.34 -0.98 20.65
CA SER A 318 0.75 -0.13 20.14
C SER A 318 0.22 0.89 19.13
N PRO A 319 0.80 2.11 19.07
CA PRO A 319 0.33 3.14 18.15
C PRO A 319 0.45 2.73 16.68
N ALA A 320 -0.63 2.91 15.92
CA ALA A 320 -0.70 2.59 14.50
C ALA A 320 -0.25 3.75 13.61
N GLY A 321 0.52 3.43 12.57
CA GLY A 321 0.99 4.37 11.57
C GLY A 321 0.33 4.23 10.20
N SER A 322 -0.45 3.16 9.99
CA SER A 322 -1.18 2.92 8.73
C SER A 322 -2.31 1.92 8.96
N ILE A 323 -3.40 2.05 8.21
CA ILE A 323 -4.52 1.09 8.20
C ILE A 323 -5.02 0.80 6.79
N MET A 324 -5.64 -0.37 6.65
CA MET A 324 -6.38 -0.78 5.47
C MET A 324 -7.54 -1.70 5.89
N VAL A 325 -8.58 -1.77 5.09
CA VAL A 325 -9.69 -2.74 5.26
C VAL A 325 -9.86 -3.51 3.95
N THR A 326 -9.91 -4.82 4.03
CA THR A 326 -10.22 -5.71 2.89
C THR A 326 -11.70 -5.60 2.53
N GLN A 327 -12.07 -5.93 1.28
CA GLN A 327 -13.39 -5.57 0.73
C GLN A 327 -14.39 -6.74 0.62
N GLU A 328 -14.06 -7.91 1.15
CA GLU A 328 -14.94 -9.07 1.18
C GLU A 328 -16.03 -9.00 2.26
N ASP A 329 -16.98 -9.94 2.25
CA ASP A 329 -18.12 -9.98 3.20
C ASP A 329 -17.69 -10.13 4.68
N GLU A 330 -16.54 -10.75 4.95
CA GLU A 330 -15.92 -10.88 6.28
C GLU A 330 -14.61 -10.10 6.36
N PRO A 331 -14.66 -8.77 6.28
CA PRO A 331 -13.48 -7.95 6.07
C PRO A 331 -12.51 -7.99 7.24
N LYS A 332 -11.23 -7.81 6.91
CA LYS A 332 -10.13 -7.67 7.88
C LYS A 332 -9.68 -6.22 7.93
N LEU A 333 -9.50 -5.74 9.15
CA LEU A 333 -8.83 -4.47 9.41
C LEU A 333 -7.35 -4.76 9.65
N ILE A 334 -6.51 -4.27 8.76
CA ILE A 334 -5.06 -4.44 8.75
C ILE A 334 -4.43 -3.19 9.34
N VAL A 335 -3.59 -3.34 10.35
CA VAL A 335 -3.04 -2.21 11.13
C VAL A 335 -1.52 -2.34 11.23
N ALA A 336 -0.79 -1.35 10.72
CA ALA A 336 0.66 -1.27 10.92
C ALA A 336 0.97 -0.62 12.28
N ALA A 337 1.43 -1.41 13.22
CA ALA A 337 1.88 -1.01 14.56
C ALA A 337 3.33 -1.45 14.78
N GLU A 338 3.67 -2.20 15.82
CA GLU A 338 5.00 -2.83 15.96
C GLU A 338 5.22 -3.97 14.97
N GLY A 339 4.14 -4.63 14.55
CA GLY A 339 4.05 -5.57 13.44
C GLY A 339 2.85 -5.20 12.60
N VAL A 340 2.25 -6.18 11.93
CA VAL A 340 0.98 -6.01 11.23
C VAL A 340 -0.10 -6.77 11.98
N ASP A 341 -0.94 -6.02 12.69
CA ASP A 341 -2.07 -6.58 13.41
C ASP A 341 -3.27 -6.75 12.47
N VAL A 342 -3.95 -7.88 12.61
CA VAL A 342 -5.16 -8.22 11.85
C VAL A 342 -6.33 -8.34 12.83
N TYR A 343 -7.34 -7.53 12.61
CA TYR A 343 -8.59 -7.56 13.34
C TYR A 343 -9.74 -7.98 12.42
N ASN A 344 -10.76 -8.59 12.98
CA ASN A 344 -12.04 -8.67 12.30
C ASN A 344 -12.64 -7.26 12.22
N ALA A 345 -12.90 -6.77 11.01
CA ALA A 345 -13.32 -5.38 10.82
C ALA A 345 -14.73 -5.09 11.33
N LEU A 346 -15.59 -6.12 11.54
CA LEU A 346 -16.98 -5.95 12.00
C LEU A 346 -17.12 -6.14 13.51
N THR A 347 -16.38 -7.10 14.09
CA THR A 347 -16.43 -7.40 15.53
C THR A 347 -15.34 -6.68 16.32
N PHE A 348 -14.34 -6.13 15.62
CA PHE A 348 -13.19 -5.42 16.19
C PHE A 348 -12.31 -6.29 17.09
N THR A 349 -12.41 -7.61 16.94
CA THR A 349 -11.59 -8.56 17.70
C THR A 349 -10.26 -8.75 17.03
N HIS A 350 -9.18 -8.69 17.80
CA HIS A 350 -7.84 -9.05 17.34
C HIS A 350 -7.79 -10.54 16.98
N GLU A 351 -7.35 -10.86 15.79
CA GLU A 351 -7.25 -12.23 15.29
C GLU A 351 -5.82 -12.74 15.30
N ARG A 352 -4.86 -11.89 14.93
CA ARG A 352 -3.42 -12.22 14.91
C ARG A 352 -2.53 -11.01 14.75
N THR A 353 -1.25 -11.21 14.99
CA THR A 353 -0.17 -10.30 14.60
C THR A 353 0.75 -11.04 13.62
N ILE A 354 1.06 -10.42 12.50
CA ILE A 354 2.00 -10.91 11.51
C ILE A 354 3.34 -10.23 11.77
N GLU A 355 4.40 -11.03 11.96
CA GLU A 355 5.76 -10.51 12.01
C GLU A 355 6.18 -10.10 10.59
N ALA A 356 6.07 -8.84 10.28
CA ALA A 356 6.39 -8.26 8.99
C ALA A 356 7.41 -7.12 9.15
N PRO A 357 8.24 -6.85 8.13
CA PRO A 357 9.07 -5.63 8.14
C PRO A 357 8.20 -4.37 8.27
N ASP A 358 8.80 -3.27 8.71
CA ASP A 358 8.14 -1.96 8.88
C ASP A 358 7.24 -1.61 7.68
N ALA A 359 5.94 -1.79 7.86
CA ALA A 359 4.95 -1.44 6.87
C ALA A 359 4.79 0.08 6.77
N GLN A 360 4.81 0.61 5.55
CA GLN A 360 4.55 2.02 5.29
C GLN A 360 3.09 2.22 4.88
N ASN A 361 2.63 1.48 3.90
CA ASN A 361 1.25 1.46 3.46
C ASN A 361 0.85 0.05 3.03
N PHE A 362 -0.43 -0.13 2.83
CA PHE A 362 -1.01 -1.38 2.38
C PHE A 362 -1.75 -1.17 1.06
N GLU A 363 -1.77 -2.22 0.24
CA GLU A 363 -2.60 -2.30 -0.96
C GLU A 363 -3.42 -3.59 -0.88
N ASP A 364 -4.68 -3.50 -1.26
CA ASP A 364 -5.60 -4.64 -1.39
C ASP A 364 -5.42 -5.37 -2.73
N PHE A 365 -6.09 -6.54 -2.88
CA PHE A 365 -6.12 -7.35 -4.09
C PHE A 365 -7.50 -7.38 -4.72
#